data_6c5d24263317b17605d5bcaa94289873
#
_entry.id   6c5d24263317b17605d5bcaa94289873
#
_cell.length_a   1.000
_cell.length_b   1.000
_cell.length_c   1.000
_cell.angle_alpha   90.00
_cell.angle_beta   90.00
_cell.angle_gamma   90.00
#
_symmetry.space_group_name_H-M   'P 1'
#
loop_
_entity.id
_entity.type
_entity.pdbx_description
1 polymer ?
#
loop_
_entity_poly.entity_id
_entity_poly.type
_entity_poly.pdbx_seq_one_letter_code
_entity_poly.pdbx_strand_id
1 'polypeptide(L)'
;CWNPPMFGAAAKAIEAAGGITAVHIQPSSTSQINALDAARLGVTMIVHHYGYAESALNRRVMNYPVDYNYLDENKRFREAGQVWIEAGENPETRHRLLNDIADSLVHYGVTMQPNRATYEANRDIVRAHGLPWHEKYTHQALWEMHLPDPHAHASFQYNWSSLDEYRWHYLYDLWGDLIFEFNKRGGRVAYGTDDNYQWSTGGFGNIRELQLVLESGMHPLEVLQSATFNSAQTILEPKLGMIQKGYIADILVVDGNPAENFRYLYPFGAINMDPKTEKMFRTKGIIHTIKDGIVFENKNIMKEVERIVRQSKINAKSDIVTEPFK
;
A
#
# COMPACT_ATOMS: atom_id res chain seq x y z
N CYS A 1 -7.48 6.70 -22.22
CA CYS A 1 -8.37 5.88 -21.36
C CYS A 1 -8.91 4.70 -22.14
N TRP A 2 -8.95 3.53 -21.53
CA TRP A 2 -9.54 2.35 -22.13
C TRP A 2 -11.05 2.36 -21.89
N ASN A 3 -11.84 2.11 -22.91
CA ASN A 3 -13.27 1.89 -22.72
C ASN A 3 -13.53 0.46 -22.16
N PRO A 4 -14.67 0.22 -21.49
CA PRO A 4 -14.97 -1.09 -20.88
C PRO A 4 -14.83 -2.30 -21.82
N PRO A 5 -15.31 -2.27 -23.09
CA PRO A 5 -15.11 -3.37 -24.02
C PRO A 5 -13.65 -3.68 -24.35
N MET A 6 -12.83 -2.67 -24.59
CA MET A 6 -11.38 -2.85 -24.84
C MET A 6 -10.67 -3.40 -23.59
N PHE A 7 -11.03 -2.89 -22.43
CA PHE A 7 -10.47 -3.33 -21.16
C PHE A 7 -10.79 -4.82 -20.91
N GLY A 8 -12.05 -5.23 -21.06
CA GLY A 8 -12.45 -6.63 -20.92
C GLY A 8 -11.82 -7.56 -21.96
N ALA A 9 -11.66 -7.10 -23.22
CA ALA A 9 -10.98 -7.87 -24.25
C ALA A 9 -9.50 -8.10 -23.91
N ALA A 10 -8.81 -7.07 -23.38
CA ALA A 10 -7.43 -7.17 -22.95
C ALA A 10 -7.28 -8.12 -21.73
N ALA A 11 -8.15 -8.00 -20.74
CA ALA A 11 -8.12 -8.88 -19.57
C ALA A 11 -8.26 -10.35 -19.98
N LYS A 12 -9.22 -10.68 -20.84
CA LYS A 12 -9.44 -12.03 -21.36
C LYS A 12 -8.25 -12.55 -22.20
N ALA A 13 -7.64 -11.69 -23.01
CA ALA A 13 -6.48 -12.07 -23.82
C ALA A 13 -5.26 -12.39 -22.94
N ILE A 14 -5.04 -11.63 -21.87
CA ILE A 14 -3.98 -11.86 -20.90
C ILE A 14 -4.22 -13.17 -20.14
N GLU A 15 -5.45 -13.39 -19.66
CA GLU A 15 -5.83 -14.65 -18.99
C GLU A 15 -5.63 -15.86 -19.89
N ALA A 16 -6.08 -15.78 -21.14
CA ALA A 16 -5.90 -16.84 -22.14
C ALA A 16 -4.42 -17.14 -22.42
N ALA A 17 -3.54 -16.17 -22.25
CA ALA A 17 -2.08 -16.33 -22.35
C ALA A 17 -1.45 -16.84 -21.04
N GLY A 18 -2.24 -17.15 -20.00
CA GLY A 18 -1.75 -17.57 -18.68
C GLY A 18 -1.19 -16.45 -17.82
N GLY A 19 -1.51 -15.21 -18.12
CA GLY A 19 -1.09 -14.04 -17.35
C GLY A 19 -2.13 -13.58 -16.34
N ILE A 20 -1.75 -12.58 -15.55
CA ILE A 20 -2.63 -11.88 -14.61
C ILE A 20 -2.86 -10.45 -15.07
N THR A 21 -4.00 -9.88 -14.67
CA THR A 21 -4.29 -8.46 -14.86
C THR A 21 -4.34 -7.75 -13.53
N ALA A 22 -3.52 -6.71 -13.38
CA ALA A 22 -3.60 -5.77 -12.27
C ALA A 22 -4.15 -4.44 -12.78
N VAL A 23 -5.09 -3.83 -12.04
CA VAL A 23 -5.65 -2.55 -12.41
C VAL A 23 -5.58 -1.54 -11.30
N HIS A 24 -5.08 -0.36 -11.64
CA HIS A 24 -5.22 0.86 -10.87
C HIS A 24 -6.42 1.63 -11.45
N ILE A 25 -7.55 1.64 -10.73
CA ILE A 25 -8.78 2.30 -11.18
C ILE A 25 -8.71 3.78 -10.83
N GLN A 26 -8.28 4.61 -11.76
CA GLN A 26 -8.22 6.06 -11.56
C GLN A 26 -8.80 6.81 -12.77
N PRO A 27 -9.18 8.09 -12.62
CA PRO A 27 -9.81 8.88 -13.68
C PRO A 27 -9.04 8.95 -14.98
N SER A 28 -7.71 9.04 -14.89
CA SER A 28 -6.84 9.18 -16.06
C SER A 28 -6.74 7.93 -16.93
N SER A 29 -7.04 6.75 -16.40
CA SER A 29 -6.85 5.48 -17.12
C SER A 29 -8.11 4.63 -17.25
N THR A 30 -8.94 4.57 -16.20
CA THR A 30 -10.08 3.66 -16.11
C THR A 30 -11.36 4.35 -15.63
N SER A 31 -11.55 5.63 -15.98
CA SER A 31 -12.66 6.46 -15.50
C SER A 31 -14.07 5.98 -15.83
N GLN A 32 -14.21 4.97 -16.69
CA GLN A 32 -15.51 4.42 -17.12
C GLN A 32 -15.90 3.13 -16.39
N ILE A 33 -15.10 2.66 -15.44
CA ILE A 33 -15.35 1.45 -14.67
C ILE A 33 -15.10 1.70 -13.18
N ASN A 34 -15.83 1.00 -12.33
CA ASN A 34 -15.57 0.87 -10.90
C ASN A 34 -14.96 -0.52 -10.59
N ALA A 35 -14.71 -0.81 -9.31
CA ALA A 35 -14.09 -2.08 -8.89
C ALA A 35 -14.94 -3.30 -9.28
N LEU A 36 -16.27 -3.20 -9.13
CA LEU A 36 -17.17 -4.30 -9.49
C LEU A 36 -17.25 -4.50 -11.00
N ASP A 37 -17.20 -3.43 -11.78
CA ASP A 37 -17.13 -3.53 -13.25
C ASP A 37 -15.80 -4.18 -13.70
N ALA A 38 -14.69 -3.80 -13.08
CA ALA A 38 -13.39 -4.41 -13.35
C ALA A 38 -13.40 -5.93 -13.04
N ALA A 39 -13.98 -6.32 -11.90
CA ALA A 39 -14.15 -7.72 -11.53
C ALA A 39 -14.98 -8.50 -12.56
N ARG A 40 -16.11 -7.96 -13.01
CA ARG A 40 -16.98 -8.56 -14.05
C ARG A 40 -16.28 -8.69 -15.40
N LEU A 41 -15.36 -7.80 -15.69
CA LEU A 41 -14.57 -7.81 -16.94
C LEU A 41 -13.40 -8.79 -16.90
N GLY A 42 -13.18 -9.49 -15.77
CA GLY A 42 -12.17 -10.54 -15.63
C GLY A 42 -10.81 -10.06 -15.13
N VAL A 43 -10.77 -8.95 -14.40
CA VAL A 43 -9.54 -8.48 -13.73
C VAL A 43 -9.19 -9.41 -12.58
N THR A 44 -7.94 -9.83 -12.50
CA THR A 44 -7.46 -10.72 -11.44
C THR A 44 -7.05 -9.98 -10.17
N MET A 45 -6.59 -8.73 -10.27
CA MET A 45 -6.15 -7.95 -9.11
C MET A 45 -6.55 -6.48 -9.24
N ILE A 46 -7.10 -5.94 -8.17
CA ILE A 46 -7.40 -4.51 -8.03
C ILE A 46 -6.46 -3.93 -6.98
N VAL A 47 -5.74 -2.86 -7.34
CA VAL A 47 -4.80 -2.18 -6.46
C VAL A 47 -5.38 -0.88 -5.91
N HIS A 48 -4.93 -0.47 -4.72
CA HIS A 48 -5.31 0.75 -4.02
C HIS A 48 -6.78 0.79 -3.56
N HIS A 49 -7.29 2.00 -3.36
CA HIS A 49 -8.62 2.27 -2.80
C HIS A 49 -9.66 2.68 -3.86
N TYR A 50 -9.27 2.91 -5.09
CA TYR A 50 -10.14 3.45 -6.14
C TYR A 50 -11.18 2.43 -6.62
N GLY A 51 -12.37 2.92 -6.93
CA GLY A 51 -13.43 2.15 -7.55
C GLY A 51 -14.32 1.36 -6.59
N TYR A 52 -13.87 1.12 -5.35
CA TYR A 52 -14.66 0.34 -4.38
C TYR A 52 -15.85 1.15 -3.84
N ALA A 53 -15.62 2.38 -3.36
CA ALA A 53 -16.66 3.26 -2.88
C ALA A 53 -17.68 3.58 -3.98
N GLU A 54 -17.20 3.83 -5.19
CA GLU A 54 -18.03 4.06 -6.37
C GLU A 54 -18.93 2.86 -6.71
N SER A 55 -18.44 1.64 -6.47
CA SER A 55 -19.24 0.42 -6.67
C SER A 55 -20.49 0.37 -5.78
N ALA A 56 -20.40 0.96 -4.58
CA ALA A 56 -21.54 1.03 -3.65
C ALA A 56 -22.56 2.12 -4.02
N LEU A 57 -22.17 3.11 -4.82
CA LEU A 57 -22.98 4.29 -5.16
C LEU A 57 -23.79 4.12 -6.46
N ASN A 58 -24.66 3.10 -6.54
CA ASN A 58 -25.59 2.89 -7.65
C ASN A 58 -24.96 2.89 -9.05
N ARG A 59 -23.91 2.10 -9.24
CA ARG A 59 -23.14 1.98 -10.48
C ARG A 59 -22.40 3.27 -10.86
N ARG A 60 -22.13 4.14 -9.92
CA ARG A 60 -21.28 5.29 -10.16
C ARG A 60 -19.91 4.81 -10.63
N VAL A 61 -19.43 5.41 -11.67
CA VAL A 61 -18.02 5.42 -12.03
C VAL A 61 -17.42 6.73 -11.55
N MET A 62 -16.11 6.88 -11.55
CA MET A 62 -15.46 8.17 -11.30
C MET A 62 -15.87 9.14 -12.41
N ASN A 63 -17.03 9.76 -12.25
CA ASN A 63 -17.67 10.58 -13.28
C ASN A 63 -17.31 12.03 -13.03
N TYR A 64 -16.09 12.38 -13.41
CA TYR A 64 -15.63 13.76 -13.33
C TYR A 64 -16.28 14.63 -14.41
N PRO A 65 -16.44 15.93 -14.18
CA PRO A 65 -16.87 16.87 -15.22
C PRO A 65 -16.04 16.75 -16.49
N VAL A 66 -16.63 17.09 -17.65
CA VAL A 66 -15.94 16.97 -18.95
C VAL A 66 -14.66 17.80 -19.03
N ASP A 67 -14.62 18.90 -18.31
CA ASP A 67 -13.48 19.82 -18.19
C ASP A 67 -12.52 19.48 -17.03
N TYR A 68 -12.73 18.30 -16.38
CA TYR A 68 -11.88 17.91 -15.26
C TYR A 68 -10.46 17.62 -15.71
N ASN A 69 -9.51 18.28 -15.05
CA ASN A 69 -8.10 18.00 -15.25
C ASN A 69 -7.64 16.87 -14.35
N TYR A 70 -7.45 15.66 -14.89
CA TYR A 70 -6.94 14.50 -14.13
C TYR A 70 -5.53 14.68 -13.58
N LEU A 71 -4.77 15.64 -14.13
CA LEU A 71 -3.43 15.96 -13.67
C LEU A 71 -3.43 16.91 -12.48
N ASP A 72 -4.59 17.47 -12.11
CA ASP A 72 -4.78 18.16 -10.85
C ASP A 72 -4.93 17.13 -9.71
N GLU A 73 -3.80 16.69 -9.21
CA GLU A 73 -3.76 15.69 -8.15
C GLU A 73 -4.39 16.18 -6.85
N ASN A 74 -4.21 17.43 -6.53
CA ASN A 74 -4.80 18.05 -5.35
C ASN A 74 -6.32 17.87 -5.36
N LYS A 75 -6.98 18.24 -6.45
CA LYS A 75 -8.43 18.06 -6.63
C LYS A 75 -8.82 16.59 -6.65
N ARG A 76 -8.08 15.77 -7.38
CA ARG A 76 -8.35 14.32 -7.50
C ARG A 76 -8.36 13.60 -6.16
N PHE A 77 -7.38 13.86 -5.32
CA PHE A 77 -7.28 13.21 -4.01
C PHE A 77 -8.29 13.77 -2.99
N ARG A 78 -8.65 15.07 -3.08
CA ARG A 78 -9.77 15.61 -2.32
C ARG A 78 -11.08 14.92 -2.65
N GLU A 79 -11.37 14.71 -3.93
CA GLU A 79 -12.58 14.05 -4.39
C GLU A 79 -12.59 12.56 -4.06
N ALA A 80 -11.44 11.89 -4.08
CA ALA A 80 -11.34 10.50 -3.61
C ALA A 80 -11.81 10.37 -2.15
N GLY A 81 -11.36 11.25 -1.26
CA GLY A 81 -11.86 11.28 0.13
C GLY A 81 -13.38 11.54 0.21
N GLN A 82 -13.90 12.46 -0.61
CA GLN A 82 -15.33 12.78 -0.63
C GLN A 82 -16.20 11.60 -1.07
N VAL A 83 -15.79 10.82 -2.07
CA VAL A 83 -16.54 9.64 -2.53
C VAL A 83 -16.67 8.58 -1.44
N TRP A 84 -15.63 8.38 -0.64
CA TRP A 84 -15.67 7.46 0.48
C TRP A 84 -16.58 7.94 1.62
N ILE A 85 -16.64 9.26 1.88
CA ILE A 85 -17.64 9.85 2.79
C ILE A 85 -19.06 9.53 2.29
N GLU A 86 -19.35 9.79 1.03
CA GLU A 86 -20.68 9.51 0.42
C GLU A 86 -21.07 8.04 0.53
N ALA A 87 -20.13 7.14 0.32
CA ALA A 87 -20.36 5.70 0.43
C ALA A 87 -20.56 5.23 1.88
N GLY A 88 -19.91 5.89 2.85
CA GLY A 88 -19.88 5.42 4.22
C GLY A 88 -20.86 6.08 5.19
N GLU A 89 -21.21 7.35 4.99
CA GLU A 89 -22.12 8.06 5.89
C GLU A 89 -23.58 7.58 5.74
N ASN A 90 -23.98 7.14 4.56
CA ASN A 90 -25.30 6.54 4.37
C ASN A 90 -25.25 5.05 4.76
N PRO A 91 -26.09 4.61 5.74
CA PRO A 91 -26.09 3.23 6.22
C PRO A 91 -26.34 2.17 5.12
N GLU A 92 -27.17 2.48 4.12
CA GLU A 92 -27.47 1.55 3.02
C GLU A 92 -26.25 1.37 2.10
N THR A 93 -25.62 2.45 1.68
CA THR A 93 -24.43 2.37 0.82
C THR A 93 -23.23 1.79 1.57
N ARG A 94 -23.07 2.10 2.86
CA ARG A 94 -22.04 1.46 3.72
C ARG A 94 -22.27 -0.04 3.83
N HIS A 95 -23.51 -0.46 4.08
CA HIS A 95 -23.86 -1.89 4.10
C HIS A 95 -23.51 -2.55 2.76
N ARG A 96 -23.93 -1.95 1.66
CA ARG A 96 -23.62 -2.44 0.31
C ARG A 96 -22.12 -2.57 0.08
N LEU A 97 -21.32 -1.56 0.46
CA LEU A 97 -19.87 -1.59 0.30
C LEU A 97 -19.24 -2.76 1.05
N LEU A 98 -19.57 -2.89 2.33
CA LEU A 98 -18.92 -3.85 3.22
C LEU A 98 -19.44 -5.29 3.10
N ASN A 99 -20.64 -5.48 2.46
CA ASN A 99 -21.23 -6.79 2.29
C ASN A 99 -21.38 -7.14 0.80
N ASP A 100 -22.27 -6.50 0.07
CA ASP A 100 -22.63 -6.94 -1.30
C ASP A 100 -21.45 -6.80 -2.27
N ILE A 101 -20.66 -5.72 -2.14
CA ILE A 101 -19.48 -5.51 -2.98
C ILE A 101 -18.37 -6.47 -2.57
N ALA A 102 -18.12 -6.64 -1.26
CA ALA A 102 -17.12 -7.61 -0.78
C ALA A 102 -17.46 -9.03 -1.24
N ASP A 103 -18.72 -9.48 -1.09
CA ASP A 103 -19.17 -10.80 -1.56
C ASP A 103 -19.02 -10.94 -3.08
N SER A 104 -19.34 -9.89 -3.83
CA SER A 104 -19.21 -9.89 -5.29
C SER A 104 -17.75 -10.02 -5.73
N LEU A 105 -16.84 -9.28 -5.09
CA LEU A 105 -15.40 -9.35 -5.39
C LEU A 105 -14.83 -10.74 -5.09
N VAL A 106 -15.25 -11.37 -3.98
CA VAL A 106 -14.91 -12.76 -3.67
C VAL A 106 -15.47 -13.72 -4.71
N HIS A 107 -16.74 -13.55 -5.10
CA HIS A 107 -17.39 -14.37 -6.12
C HIS A 107 -16.65 -14.33 -7.47
N TYR A 108 -16.16 -13.16 -7.88
CA TYR A 108 -15.37 -13.01 -9.11
C TYR A 108 -13.90 -13.43 -8.96
N GLY A 109 -13.46 -13.87 -7.78
CA GLY A 109 -12.10 -14.32 -7.54
C GLY A 109 -11.04 -13.22 -7.61
N VAL A 110 -11.44 -11.96 -7.41
CA VAL A 110 -10.51 -10.82 -7.42
C VAL A 110 -9.54 -10.93 -6.25
N THR A 111 -8.28 -10.60 -6.49
CA THR A 111 -7.30 -10.33 -5.43
C THR A 111 -7.30 -8.83 -5.12
N MET A 112 -7.39 -8.48 -3.86
CA MET A 112 -7.23 -7.10 -3.39
C MET A 112 -5.79 -6.86 -2.97
N GLN A 113 -5.13 -5.85 -3.55
CA GLN A 113 -3.80 -5.39 -3.13
C GLN A 113 -3.89 -3.95 -2.64
N PRO A 114 -3.97 -3.71 -1.32
CA PRO A 114 -4.30 -2.39 -0.79
C PRO A 114 -3.26 -1.32 -1.08
N ASN A 115 -1.98 -1.58 -0.86
CA ASN A 115 -0.89 -0.61 -0.94
C ASN A 115 -1.15 0.62 -0.04
N ARG A 116 -1.51 0.37 1.22
CA ARG A 116 -1.90 1.42 2.16
C ARG A 116 -0.74 2.35 2.49
N ALA A 117 0.49 1.83 2.49
CA ALA A 117 1.70 2.58 2.84
C ALA A 117 1.93 3.79 1.92
N THR A 118 1.61 3.66 0.62
CA THR A 118 1.78 4.77 -0.34
C THR A 118 0.82 5.94 -0.09
N TYR A 119 -0.30 5.70 0.62
CA TYR A 119 -1.29 6.74 0.95
C TYR A 119 -1.27 7.14 2.43
N GLU A 120 -0.30 6.70 3.22
CA GLU A 120 -0.24 7.07 4.64
C GLU A 120 -0.08 8.58 4.84
N ALA A 121 0.69 9.24 3.98
CA ALA A 121 0.86 10.69 4.02
C ALA A 121 -0.45 11.47 3.76
N ASN A 122 -1.38 10.90 3.01
CA ASN A 122 -2.70 11.50 2.79
C ASN A 122 -3.56 11.46 4.06
N ARG A 123 -3.39 10.44 4.89
CA ARG A 123 -4.04 10.33 6.19
C ARG A 123 -3.35 11.21 7.24
N ASP A 124 -2.01 11.15 7.28
CA ASP A 124 -1.22 11.81 8.32
C ASP A 124 0.18 12.15 7.78
N ILE A 125 0.30 13.32 7.17
CA ILE A 125 1.57 13.81 6.61
C ILE A 125 2.65 14.00 7.69
N VAL A 126 2.27 14.43 8.89
CA VAL A 126 3.21 14.66 9.98
C VAL A 126 3.85 13.35 10.42
N ARG A 127 3.03 12.31 10.56
CA ARG A 127 3.50 10.98 10.90
C ARG A 127 4.38 10.38 9.80
N ALA A 128 3.92 10.42 8.54
CA ALA A 128 4.64 9.87 7.42
C ALA A 128 6.02 10.52 7.24
N HIS A 129 6.09 11.85 7.32
CA HIS A 129 7.34 12.60 7.28
C HIS A 129 8.24 12.30 8.49
N GLY A 130 7.68 12.14 9.68
CA GLY A 130 8.41 11.94 10.93
C GLY A 130 8.97 10.53 11.16
N LEU A 131 8.89 9.63 10.19
CA LEU A 131 9.37 8.25 10.35
C LEU A 131 10.90 8.19 10.47
N PRO A 132 11.44 7.34 11.40
CA PRO A 132 12.82 7.46 11.87
C PRO A 132 13.91 7.04 10.86
N TRP A 133 13.51 6.51 9.72
CA TRP A 133 14.44 6.04 8.67
C TRP A 133 14.74 7.08 7.59
N HIS A 134 13.90 8.10 7.42
CA HIS A 134 14.01 9.02 6.29
C HIS A 134 15.37 9.73 6.23
N GLU A 135 15.87 10.19 7.37
CA GLU A 135 17.15 10.90 7.39
C GLU A 135 18.30 10.07 6.86
N LYS A 136 18.34 8.77 7.22
CA LYS A 136 19.48 7.90 6.93
C LYS A 136 19.33 7.10 5.65
N TYR A 137 18.10 6.79 5.24
CA TYR A 137 17.82 5.78 4.24
C TYR A 137 16.97 6.26 3.07
N THR A 138 16.50 7.51 3.08
CA THR A 138 15.82 8.09 1.91
C THR A 138 16.82 8.87 1.07
N HIS A 139 17.00 8.43 -0.20
CA HIS A 139 17.89 9.08 -1.15
C HIS A 139 17.48 10.53 -1.38
N GLN A 140 18.46 11.44 -1.57
CA GLN A 140 18.21 12.89 -1.68
C GLN A 140 17.17 13.24 -2.76
N ALA A 141 17.23 12.60 -3.92
CA ALA A 141 16.28 12.87 -4.98
C ALA A 141 14.82 12.48 -4.60
N LEU A 142 14.64 11.40 -3.83
CA LEU A 142 13.33 11.03 -3.29
C LEU A 142 12.89 12.00 -2.20
N TRP A 143 13.82 12.43 -1.35
CA TRP A 143 13.53 13.45 -0.35
C TRP A 143 13.02 14.73 -0.99
N GLU A 144 13.72 15.23 -2.02
CA GLU A 144 13.32 16.44 -2.75
C GLU A 144 11.97 16.30 -3.43
N MET A 145 11.65 15.11 -3.98
CA MET A 145 10.35 14.83 -4.58
C MET A 145 9.18 14.92 -3.58
N HIS A 146 9.45 14.69 -2.30
CA HIS A 146 8.43 14.72 -1.25
C HIS A 146 8.27 16.10 -0.59
N LEU A 147 9.16 17.05 -0.85
CA LEU A 147 9.06 18.40 -0.31
C LEU A 147 7.89 19.16 -0.95
N PRO A 148 7.37 20.19 -0.25
CA PRO A 148 6.29 21.02 -0.80
C PRO A 148 6.70 21.70 -2.11
N ASP A 149 6.15 21.22 -3.22
CA ASP A 149 6.31 21.79 -4.54
C ASP A 149 4.96 21.67 -5.29
N PRO A 150 4.34 22.79 -5.73
CA PRO A 150 3.06 22.76 -6.41
C PRO A 150 3.11 22.05 -7.77
N HIS A 151 4.29 21.78 -8.31
CA HIS A 151 4.51 21.11 -9.59
C HIS A 151 5.01 19.66 -9.42
N ALA A 152 5.37 19.27 -8.20
CA ALA A 152 5.87 17.92 -7.93
C ALA A 152 4.72 16.94 -7.67
N HIS A 153 4.80 15.82 -8.35
CA HIS A 153 4.03 14.64 -7.99
C HIS A 153 4.36 14.25 -6.55
N ALA A 154 3.36 13.91 -5.73
CA ALA A 154 3.51 13.49 -4.34
C ALA A 154 3.67 14.60 -3.27
N SER A 155 3.36 15.86 -3.58
CA SER A 155 3.37 16.93 -2.57
C SER A 155 2.03 17.68 -2.42
N PHE A 156 0.96 17.17 -3.00
CA PHE A 156 -0.35 17.83 -3.05
C PHE A 156 -1.02 18.00 -1.67
N GLN A 157 -0.74 17.16 -0.71
CA GLN A 157 -1.32 17.20 0.64
C GLN A 157 -0.94 18.47 1.41
N TYR A 158 0.12 19.17 1.04
CA TYR A 158 0.51 20.43 1.67
C TYR A 158 -0.48 21.58 1.42
N ASN A 159 -1.37 21.43 0.43
CA ASN A 159 -2.45 22.38 0.15
C ASN A 159 -3.80 21.97 0.75
N TRP A 160 -3.83 20.97 1.61
CA TRP A 160 -5.07 20.45 2.16
C TRP A 160 -5.56 21.26 3.34
N SER A 161 -6.89 21.31 3.47
CA SER A 161 -7.57 21.79 4.66
C SER A 161 -7.77 20.66 5.67
N SER A 162 -8.10 21.02 6.92
CA SER A 162 -8.48 20.03 7.92
C SER A 162 -9.68 19.15 7.51
N LEU A 163 -10.55 19.67 6.61
CA LEU A 163 -11.65 18.88 6.06
C LEU A 163 -11.14 17.81 5.08
N ASP A 164 -10.09 18.11 4.29
CA ASP A 164 -9.48 17.15 3.39
C ASP A 164 -8.77 16.04 4.19
N GLU A 165 -8.05 16.42 5.25
CA GLU A 165 -7.44 15.46 6.20
C GLU A 165 -8.49 14.56 6.84
N TYR A 166 -9.60 15.15 7.38
CA TYR A 166 -10.71 14.38 7.93
C TYR A 166 -11.28 13.36 6.94
N ARG A 167 -11.49 13.77 5.68
CA ARG A 167 -11.99 12.88 4.63
C ARG A 167 -11.05 11.72 4.37
N TRP A 168 -9.76 11.95 4.43
CA TRP A 168 -8.76 10.89 4.23
C TRP A 168 -8.62 9.97 5.44
N HIS A 169 -8.77 10.46 6.67
CA HIS A 169 -8.92 9.61 7.84
C HIS A 169 -10.14 8.68 7.69
N TYR A 170 -11.29 9.25 7.33
CA TYR A 170 -12.51 8.49 7.14
C TYR A 170 -12.37 7.44 6.02
N LEU A 171 -11.83 7.84 4.86
CA LEU A 171 -11.52 6.91 3.76
C LEU A 171 -10.66 5.76 4.26
N TYR A 172 -9.61 6.07 4.97
CA TYR A 172 -8.63 5.10 5.42
C TYR A 172 -9.23 4.06 6.37
N ASP A 173 -10.10 4.50 7.26
CA ASP A 173 -10.81 3.64 8.20
C ASP A 173 -11.83 2.75 7.49
N LEU A 174 -12.69 3.33 6.64
CA LEU A 174 -13.70 2.57 5.90
C LEU A 174 -13.08 1.61 4.88
N TRP A 175 -11.97 1.99 4.26
CA TRP A 175 -11.19 1.10 3.41
C TRP A 175 -10.59 -0.06 4.21
N GLY A 176 -10.14 0.19 5.44
CA GLY A 176 -9.74 -0.85 6.38
C GLY A 176 -10.88 -1.82 6.68
N ASP A 177 -12.08 -1.32 6.98
CA ASP A 177 -13.28 -2.14 7.20
C ASP A 177 -13.56 -3.03 5.97
N LEU A 178 -13.45 -2.49 4.76
CA LEU A 178 -13.65 -3.25 3.53
C LEU A 178 -12.60 -4.37 3.36
N ILE A 179 -11.33 -4.09 3.61
CA ILE A 179 -10.25 -5.10 3.54
C ILE A 179 -10.55 -6.24 4.52
N PHE A 180 -10.93 -5.90 5.75
CA PHE A 180 -11.29 -6.86 6.78
C PHE A 180 -12.48 -7.73 6.36
N GLU A 181 -13.57 -7.12 5.93
CA GLU A 181 -14.79 -7.83 5.52
C GLU A 181 -14.56 -8.70 4.29
N PHE A 182 -13.74 -8.25 3.35
CA PHE A 182 -13.33 -9.02 2.18
C PHE A 182 -12.49 -10.24 2.58
N ASN A 183 -11.47 -10.07 3.44
CA ASN A 183 -10.64 -11.17 3.93
C ASN A 183 -11.46 -12.20 4.72
N LYS A 184 -12.34 -11.73 5.60
CA LYS A 184 -13.23 -12.58 6.42
C LYS A 184 -14.15 -13.48 5.59
N ARG A 185 -14.51 -13.05 4.37
CA ARG A 185 -15.30 -13.83 3.40
C ARG A 185 -14.47 -14.79 2.56
N GLY A 186 -13.18 -14.92 2.84
CA GLY A 186 -12.24 -15.75 2.08
C GLY A 186 -11.67 -15.06 0.84
N GLY A 187 -11.84 -13.76 0.71
CA GLY A 187 -11.19 -12.96 -0.33
C GLY A 187 -9.68 -12.96 -0.18
N ARG A 188 -8.96 -13.03 -1.29
CA ARG A 188 -7.50 -13.01 -1.27
C ARG A 188 -6.98 -11.57 -1.15
N VAL A 189 -6.40 -11.25 -0.02
CA VAL A 189 -5.60 -10.03 0.15
C VAL A 189 -4.16 -10.37 -0.18
N ALA A 190 -3.59 -9.69 -1.19
CA ALA A 190 -2.17 -9.75 -1.53
C ALA A 190 -1.45 -8.51 -0.99
N TYR A 191 -0.15 -8.58 -0.99
CA TYR A 191 0.71 -7.58 -0.43
C TYR A 191 1.43 -6.78 -1.52
N GLY A 192 1.54 -5.48 -1.31
CA GLY A 192 2.27 -4.54 -2.14
C GLY A 192 2.32 -3.18 -1.47
N THR A 193 3.26 -2.34 -1.82
CA THR A 193 3.50 -1.05 -1.16
C THR A 193 3.38 0.15 -2.07
N ASP A 194 3.72 -0.01 -3.36
CA ASP A 194 3.87 1.11 -4.29
C ASP A 194 4.82 2.19 -3.73
N ASP A 195 5.99 1.71 -3.25
CA ASP A 195 6.99 2.52 -2.55
C ASP A 195 7.62 3.63 -3.43
N ASN A 196 8.29 4.55 -2.76
CA ASN A 196 8.97 5.73 -3.30
C ASN A 196 8.00 6.83 -3.78
N TYR A 197 6.81 6.85 -3.20
CA TYR A 197 5.81 7.88 -3.41
C TYR A 197 5.29 8.37 -2.04
N GLN A 198 5.05 9.68 -1.88
CA GLN A 198 4.44 10.29 -0.68
C GLN A 198 5.05 9.86 0.66
N TRP A 199 6.33 10.07 0.86
CA TRP A 199 7.06 9.71 2.08
C TRP A 199 7.12 8.19 2.34
N SER A 200 6.91 7.37 1.34
CA SER A 200 7.16 5.94 1.41
C SER A 200 8.57 5.64 0.87
N THR A 201 9.39 5.00 1.68
CA THR A 201 10.78 4.64 1.31
C THR A 201 10.86 3.15 1.06
N GLY A 202 11.38 2.76 -0.10
CA GLY A 202 11.53 1.35 -0.49
C GLY A 202 12.19 0.50 0.58
N GLY A 203 11.62 -0.68 0.84
CA GLY A 203 12.01 -1.58 1.90
C GLY A 203 11.39 -1.27 3.26
N PHE A 204 11.33 0.00 3.68
CA PHE A 204 10.68 0.39 4.93
C PHE A 204 9.17 0.47 4.79
N GLY A 205 8.67 0.93 3.67
CA GLY A 205 7.26 0.89 3.32
C GLY A 205 6.68 -0.52 3.38
N ASN A 206 7.48 -1.52 3.03
CA ASN A 206 7.09 -2.93 3.18
C ASN A 206 6.68 -3.29 4.61
N ILE A 207 7.44 -2.91 5.60
CA ILE A 207 7.11 -3.21 6.99
C ILE A 207 5.95 -2.34 7.47
N ARG A 208 5.90 -1.09 6.99
CA ARG A 208 4.81 -0.18 7.28
C ARG A 208 3.48 -0.68 6.71
N GLU A 209 3.47 -1.24 5.52
CA GLU A 209 2.27 -1.86 4.93
C GLU A 209 1.70 -2.98 5.79
N LEU A 210 2.55 -3.88 6.33
CA LEU A 210 2.09 -4.93 7.25
C LEU A 210 1.37 -4.34 8.47
N GLN A 211 1.91 -3.25 9.04
CA GLN A 211 1.28 -2.56 10.15
C GLN A 211 -0.06 -1.93 9.77
N LEU A 212 -0.13 -1.30 8.60
CA LEU A 212 -1.35 -0.65 8.11
C LEU A 212 -2.44 -1.65 7.71
N VAL A 213 -2.07 -2.81 7.17
CA VAL A 213 -3.02 -3.90 6.90
C VAL A 213 -3.49 -4.52 8.21
N LEU A 214 -2.63 -4.64 9.22
CA LEU A 214 -3.03 -5.07 10.57
C LEU A 214 -4.05 -4.10 11.20
N GLU A 215 -3.86 -2.79 11.00
CA GLU A 215 -4.81 -1.75 11.45
C GLU A 215 -6.22 -1.95 10.83
N SER A 216 -6.35 -2.68 9.73
CA SER A 216 -7.65 -3.06 9.14
C SER A 216 -8.40 -4.14 9.95
N GLY A 217 -7.79 -4.72 10.99
CA GLY A 217 -8.41 -5.75 11.84
C GLY A 217 -8.06 -7.19 11.45
N MET A 218 -7.26 -7.42 10.42
CA MET A 218 -6.78 -8.75 10.07
C MET A 218 -5.87 -9.32 11.17
N HIS A 219 -5.92 -10.65 11.38
CA HIS A 219 -5.01 -11.30 12.32
C HIS A 219 -3.54 -11.22 11.84
N PRO A 220 -2.53 -11.07 12.73
CA PRO A 220 -1.12 -10.97 12.31
C PRO A 220 -0.64 -12.08 11.37
N LEU A 221 -1.10 -13.31 11.56
CA LEU A 221 -0.77 -14.43 10.68
C LEU A 221 -1.42 -14.31 9.30
N GLU A 222 -2.62 -13.75 9.20
CA GLU A 222 -3.27 -13.48 7.90
C GLU A 222 -2.53 -12.37 7.15
N VAL A 223 -2.05 -11.35 7.86
CA VAL A 223 -1.19 -10.30 7.29
C VAL A 223 0.11 -10.88 6.76
N LEU A 224 0.79 -11.75 7.51
CA LEU A 224 1.99 -12.45 7.04
C LEU A 224 1.68 -13.37 5.86
N GLN A 225 0.54 -14.05 5.87
CA GLN A 225 0.09 -14.87 4.74
C GLN A 225 -0.16 -14.02 3.50
N SER A 226 -0.72 -12.82 3.64
CA SER A 226 -0.91 -11.89 2.51
C SER A 226 0.43 -11.51 1.87
N ALA A 227 1.47 -11.28 2.68
CA ALA A 227 2.80 -10.89 2.24
C ALA A 227 3.68 -12.06 1.74
N THR A 228 3.21 -13.28 1.87
CA THR A 228 3.95 -14.49 1.47
C THR A 228 3.13 -15.35 0.50
N PHE A 229 2.37 -16.29 1.02
CA PHE A 229 1.63 -17.27 0.22
C PHE A 229 0.62 -16.62 -0.74
N ASN A 230 -0.22 -15.70 -0.27
CA ASN A 230 -1.24 -15.09 -1.11
C ASN A 230 -0.62 -14.29 -2.27
N SER A 231 0.46 -13.54 -2.01
CA SER A 231 1.18 -12.80 -3.04
C SER A 231 1.82 -13.72 -4.07
N ALA A 232 2.44 -14.82 -3.64
CA ALA A 232 3.00 -15.83 -4.52
C ALA A 232 1.93 -16.46 -5.43
N GLN A 233 0.77 -16.80 -4.87
CA GLN A 233 -0.37 -17.31 -5.64
C GLN A 233 -0.90 -16.26 -6.64
N THR A 234 -0.92 -15.00 -6.27
CA THR A 234 -1.41 -13.91 -7.12
C THR A 234 -0.54 -13.72 -8.36
N ILE A 235 0.79 -13.83 -8.21
CA ILE A 235 1.74 -13.70 -9.33
C ILE A 235 2.01 -15.04 -10.05
N LEU A 236 1.23 -16.07 -9.77
CA LEU A 236 1.33 -17.42 -10.35
C LEU A 236 2.67 -18.12 -10.10
N GLU A 237 3.32 -17.85 -8.97
CA GLU A 237 4.57 -18.48 -8.56
C GLU A 237 4.34 -19.54 -7.48
N PRO A 238 3.97 -20.77 -7.85
CA PRO A 238 3.52 -21.80 -6.91
C PRO A 238 4.61 -22.31 -5.96
N LYS A 239 5.87 -22.00 -6.23
CA LYS A 239 7.01 -22.41 -5.40
C LYS A 239 7.58 -21.30 -4.52
N LEU A 240 6.84 -20.19 -4.37
CA LEU A 240 7.17 -19.09 -3.46
C LEU A 240 6.19 -19.02 -2.29
N GLY A 241 6.54 -18.24 -1.28
CA GLY A 241 5.67 -17.84 -0.19
C GLY A 241 5.50 -18.87 0.94
N MET A 242 6.18 -20.00 0.89
CA MET A 242 6.16 -21.04 1.94
C MET A 242 7.55 -21.60 2.23
N ILE A 243 7.80 -21.94 3.49
CA ILE A 243 9.00 -22.71 3.88
C ILE A 243 8.65 -24.20 3.76
N GLN A 244 8.93 -24.75 2.59
CA GLN A 244 8.65 -26.14 2.26
C GLN A 244 9.72 -26.74 1.36
N LYS A 245 10.02 -28.05 1.52
CA LYS A 245 10.96 -28.75 0.63
C LYS A 245 10.53 -28.65 -0.83
N GLY A 246 11.44 -28.20 -1.69
CA GLY A 246 11.20 -28.02 -3.13
C GLY A 246 10.69 -26.61 -3.50
N TYR A 247 10.52 -25.74 -2.53
CA TYR A 247 10.23 -24.31 -2.76
C TYR A 247 11.52 -23.52 -2.93
N ILE A 248 11.41 -22.37 -3.59
CA ILE A 248 12.51 -21.41 -3.75
C ILE A 248 12.83 -20.82 -2.37
N ALA A 249 14.12 -20.77 -2.03
CA ALA A 249 14.58 -20.30 -0.73
C ALA A 249 14.64 -18.77 -0.69
N ASP A 250 13.47 -18.12 -0.62
CA ASP A 250 13.28 -16.71 -0.32
C ASP A 250 12.85 -16.59 1.15
N ILE A 251 13.79 -16.34 2.04
CA ILE A 251 13.60 -16.49 3.50
C ILE A 251 14.18 -15.26 4.24
N LEU A 252 13.46 -14.79 5.24
CA LEU A 252 13.97 -13.81 6.21
C LEU A 252 14.32 -14.51 7.53
N VAL A 253 15.52 -14.24 8.07
CA VAL A 253 15.91 -14.62 9.43
C VAL A 253 15.80 -13.38 10.31
N VAL A 254 14.93 -13.44 11.32
CA VAL A 254 14.52 -12.30 12.14
C VAL A 254 14.86 -12.53 13.60
N ASP A 255 15.38 -11.50 14.27
CA ASP A 255 15.62 -11.51 15.72
C ASP A 255 14.32 -11.10 16.46
N GLY A 256 13.47 -12.06 16.71
CA GLY A 256 12.15 -11.91 17.34
C GLY A 256 11.03 -12.57 16.53
N ASN A 257 9.82 -12.54 17.07
CA ASN A 257 8.65 -13.11 16.42
C ASN A 257 7.84 -12.02 15.69
N PRO A 258 7.90 -11.94 14.36
CA PRO A 258 7.15 -10.91 13.62
C PRO A 258 5.63 -11.05 13.75
N ALA A 259 5.09 -12.24 14.07
CA ALA A 259 3.66 -12.40 14.32
C ALA A 259 3.20 -11.72 15.63
N GLU A 260 4.09 -11.49 16.56
CA GLU A 260 3.82 -10.71 17.77
C GLU A 260 4.02 -9.20 17.53
N ASN A 261 5.00 -8.85 16.72
CA ASN A 261 5.32 -7.44 16.48
C ASN A 261 6.08 -7.25 15.14
N PHE A 262 5.41 -6.69 14.15
CA PHE A 262 6.03 -6.41 12.84
C PHE A 262 7.24 -5.47 12.92
N ARG A 263 7.43 -4.68 13.99
CA ARG A 263 8.64 -3.86 14.17
C ARG A 263 9.93 -4.67 14.25
N TYR A 264 9.84 -5.98 14.53
CA TYR A 264 11.00 -6.87 14.46
C TYR A 264 11.54 -7.05 13.04
N LEU A 265 10.73 -6.74 12.02
CA LEU A 265 11.17 -6.76 10.63
C LEU A 265 11.96 -5.52 10.22
N TYR A 266 11.94 -4.43 11.00
CA TYR A 266 12.80 -3.29 10.66
C TYR A 266 14.28 -3.68 10.75
N PRO A 267 15.10 -3.25 9.75
CA PRO A 267 16.51 -3.67 9.68
C PRO A 267 17.38 -3.13 10.82
N PHE A 268 16.88 -2.11 11.54
CA PHE A 268 17.51 -1.58 12.75
C PHE A 268 16.88 -2.14 14.06
N GLY A 269 15.96 -3.08 13.92
CA GLY A 269 15.26 -3.71 15.04
C GLY A 269 14.27 -2.79 15.77
N ALA A 270 13.72 -3.32 16.83
CA ALA A 270 12.79 -2.62 17.71
C ALA A 270 13.34 -2.49 19.12
N ILE A 271 13.00 -1.39 19.80
CA ILE A 271 13.25 -1.23 21.24
C ILE A 271 12.10 -1.91 21.98
N ASN A 272 12.47 -2.79 22.90
CA ASN A 272 11.55 -3.49 23.79
C ASN A 272 11.98 -3.33 25.23
N MET A 273 11.07 -3.67 26.14
CA MET A 273 11.32 -3.79 27.57
C MET A 273 11.06 -5.23 28.00
N ASP A 274 11.99 -5.85 28.69
CA ASP A 274 11.78 -7.13 29.34
C ASP A 274 10.84 -6.92 30.55
N PRO A 275 9.65 -7.51 30.56
CA PRO A 275 8.66 -7.28 31.62
C PRO A 275 9.07 -7.84 32.98
N LYS A 276 10.06 -8.75 33.04
CA LYS A 276 10.54 -9.33 34.29
C LYS A 276 11.68 -8.54 34.91
N THR A 277 12.54 -8.00 34.08
CA THR A 277 13.76 -7.30 34.54
C THR A 277 13.63 -5.78 34.41
N GLU A 278 12.57 -5.29 33.76
CA GLU A 278 12.30 -3.88 33.43
C GLU A 278 13.45 -3.22 32.64
N LYS A 279 14.31 -4.03 32.05
CA LYS A 279 15.45 -3.53 31.25
C LYS A 279 15.04 -3.35 29.78
N MET A 280 15.45 -2.20 29.25
CA MET A 280 15.32 -1.92 27.83
C MET A 280 16.38 -2.70 27.04
N PHE A 281 15.96 -3.26 25.90
CA PHE A 281 16.86 -3.88 24.92
C PHE A 281 16.42 -3.57 23.50
N ARG A 282 17.31 -3.74 22.54
CA ARG A 282 17.02 -3.59 21.12
C ARG A 282 17.25 -4.92 20.41
N THR A 283 16.26 -5.36 19.63
CA THR A 283 16.41 -6.50 18.72
C THR A 283 17.27 -6.11 17.52
N LYS A 284 17.82 -7.11 16.83
CA LYS A 284 18.65 -6.88 15.64
C LYS A 284 17.82 -6.65 14.36
N GLY A 285 16.51 -6.96 14.42
CA GLY A 285 15.64 -6.91 13.24
C GLY A 285 15.87 -8.08 12.29
N ILE A 286 15.76 -7.84 10.98
CA ILE A 286 16.16 -8.83 9.97
C ILE A 286 17.69 -9.01 10.03
N ILE A 287 18.12 -10.22 10.33
CA ILE A 287 19.54 -10.61 10.39
C ILE A 287 20.04 -10.96 8.99
N HIS A 288 19.33 -11.88 8.34
CA HIS A 288 19.65 -12.32 6.99
C HIS A 288 18.45 -12.23 6.09
N THR A 289 18.66 -11.81 4.85
CA THR A 289 17.76 -11.98 3.74
C THR A 289 18.34 -13.04 2.82
N ILE A 290 17.58 -14.11 2.59
CA ILE A 290 17.97 -15.16 1.66
C ILE A 290 17.10 -15.01 0.43
N LYS A 291 17.71 -14.86 -0.74
CA LYS A 291 17.05 -14.75 -2.03
C LYS A 291 17.56 -15.81 -2.97
N ASP A 292 16.69 -16.69 -3.41
CA ASP A 292 17.04 -17.85 -4.25
C ASP A 292 18.22 -18.65 -3.67
N GLY A 293 18.22 -18.85 -2.35
CA GLY A 293 19.28 -19.53 -1.61
C GLY A 293 20.53 -18.72 -1.33
N ILE A 294 20.70 -17.53 -1.92
CA ILE A 294 21.83 -16.65 -1.67
C ILE A 294 21.59 -15.85 -0.38
N VAL A 295 22.53 -15.93 0.57
CA VAL A 295 22.44 -15.28 1.87
C VAL A 295 23.05 -13.88 1.82
N PHE A 296 22.26 -12.90 2.20
CA PHE A 296 22.66 -11.51 2.35
C PHE A 296 22.65 -11.13 3.83
N GLU A 297 23.78 -10.63 4.32
CA GLU A 297 23.91 -10.02 5.65
C GLU A 297 23.22 -8.66 5.67
N ASN A 298 22.09 -8.54 6.35
CA ASN A 298 21.29 -7.33 6.33
C ASN A 298 22.05 -6.10 6.87
N LYS A 299 22.87 -6.29 7.91
CA LYS A 299 23.74 -5.24 8.46
C LYS A 299 24.67 -4.62 7.40
N ASN A 300 25.18 -5.41 6.46
CA ASN A 300 26.06 -4.93 5.40
C ASN A 300 25.28 -4.16 4.35
N ILE A 301 24.09 -4.66 3.97
CA ILE A 301 23.18 -3.94 3.06
C ILE A 301 22.85 -2.57 3.63
N MET A 302 22.43 -2.51 4.89
CA MET A 302 22.03 -1.25 5.53
C MET A 302 23.17 -0.23 5.62
N LYS A 303 24.40 -0.67 5.88
CA LYS A 303 25.58 0.22 5.86
C LYS A 303 25.82 0.79 4.45
N GLU A 304 25.66 -0.04 3.43
CA GLU A 304 25.86 0.41 2.05
C GLU A 304 24.76 1.38 1.62
N VAL A 305 23.50 1.11 1.95
CA VAL A 305 22.39 2.05 1.72
C VAL A 305 22.64 3.39 2.42
N GLU A 306 23.05 3.38 3.70
CA GLU A 306 23.37 4.61 4.44
C GLU A 306 24.53 5.37 3.78
N ARG A 307 25.57 4.68 3.27
CA ARG A 307 26.67 5.27 2.53
C ARG A 307 26.20 5.95 1.24
N ILE A 308 25.37 5.25 0.45
CA ILE A 308 24.80 5.77 -0.81
C ILE A 308 23.95 7.00 -0.54
N VAL A 309 23.06 6.93 0.44
CA VAL A 309 22.19 8.04 0.81
C VAL A 309 22.99 9.25 1.29
N ARG A 310 23.97 9.05 2.16
CA ARG A 310 24.85 10.13 2.60
C ARG A 310 25.59 10.77 1.43
N GLN A 311 26.09 9.97 0.49
CA GLN A 311 26.77 10.50 -0.70
C GLN A 311 25.81 11.30 -1.59
N SER A 312 24.57 10.83 -1.76
CA SER A 312 23.57 11.58 -2.54
C SER A 312 23.28 12.95 -1.95
N LYS A 313 23.20 13.05 -0.62
CA LYS A 313 23.00 14.31 0.11
C LYS A 313 24.18 15.28 -0.04
N ILE A 314 25.41 14.77 0.01
CA ILE A 314 26.63 15.57 -0.21
C ILE A 314 26.67 16.10 -1.65
N ASN A 315 26.33 15.25 -2.62
CA ASN A 315 26.41 15.62 -4.04
C ASN A 315 25.33 16.64 -4.43
N ALA A 316 24.18 16.63 -3.80
CA ALA A 316 23.08 17.56 -4.09
C ALA A 316 23.42 19.02 -3.70
N LYS A 317 24.46 19.26 -2.88
CA LYS A 317 24.82 20.58 -2.36
C LYS A 317 23.65 21.34 -1.73
N SER A 318 22.61 20.63 -1.34
CA SER A 318 21.43 21.23 -0.74
C SER A 318 21.63 21.33 0.77
N ASP A 319 21.34 22.50 1.32
CA ASP A 319 21.04 22.59 2.74
C ASP A 319 19.81 21.70 2.98
N ILE A 320 20.01 20.59 3.67
CA ILE A 320 18.92 19.66 3.96
C ILE A 320 17.89 20.44 4.77
N VAL A 321 16.78 20.78 4.15
CA VAL A 321 15.61 21.27 4.88
C VAL A 321 15.10 20.11 5.72
N THR A 322 15.62 20.01 6.94
CA THR A 322 15.27 18.93 7.88
C THR A 322 13.89 19.13 8.47
N GLU A 323 13.29 20.30 8.26
CA GLU A 323 11.96 20.64 8.77
C GLU A 323 11.11 21.30 7.68
N PRO A 324 10.19 20.57 7.02
CA PRO A 324 9.26 21.17 6.05
C PRO A 324 8.23 22.09 6.68
N PHE A 325 8.25 22.25 8.01
CA PHE A 325 7.27 23.02 8.80
C PHE A 325 7.88 24.26 9.46
N LYS A 326 8.98 24.81 8.91
CA LYS A 326 9.44 26.16 9.32
C LYS A 326 8.62 27.24 8.72
#